data_100c548e64029376b4b3da0a15f909d8
#
_entry.id   100c548e64029376b4b3da0a15f909d8
#
_cell.length_a   1.000
_cell.length_b   1.000
_cell.length_c   1.000
_cell.angle_alpha   90.00
_cell.angle_beta   90.00
_cell.angle_gamma   90.00
#
_symmetry.space_group_name_H-M   'P 1'
#
loop_
_entity.id
_entity.type
_entity.pdbx_description
1 polymer ?
#
loop_
_entity_poly.entity_id
_entity_poly.type
_entity_poly.pdbx_seq_one_letter_code
_entity_poly.pdbx_strand_id
1 'polypeptide(L)'
;VIVDPPAFIKRRKEAPQGQAAYRKLNQLAMRVLRSEGLLVSCSCSHHLAAEDLLRAIQGAARQTQCEVQVLHQGGQSPDHPVHPAIPETRYLKAFFCRVTRA
;
A
#
# COMPACT_ATOMS: atom_id res chain seq x y z
N VAL A 1 -3.45 -9.39 -8.26
CA VAL A 1 -2.22 -8.59 -8.48
C VAL A 1 -1.59 -8.26 -7.14
N ILE A 2 -0.31 -8.49 -7.04
CA ILE A 2 0.48 -8.15 -5.85
C ILE A 2 1.40 -6.99 -6.21
N VAL A 3 1.31 -5.91 -5.44
CA VAL A 3 2.15 -4.72 -5.58
C VAL A 3 3.07 -4.67 -4.38
N ASP A 4 4.33 -5.05 -4.57
CA ASP A 4 5.33 -5.11 -3.51
C ASP A 4 6.61 -4.42 -3.99
N PRO A 5 6.59 -3.07 -4.08
CA PRO A 5 7.72 -2.33 -4.61
C PRO A 5 8.86 -2.21 -3.61
N PRO A 6 10.07 -1.81 -4.07
CA PRO A 6 11.12 -1.42 -3.14
C PRO A 6 10.69 -0.19 -2.34
N ALA A 7 11.45 0.14 -1.30
CA ALA A 7 11.16 1.30 -0.46
C ALA A 7 11.35 2.59 -1.27
N PHE A 8 10.26 3.24 -1.66
CA PHE A 8 10.30 4.50 -2.40
C PHE A 8 10.66 5.69 -1.52
N ILE A 9 10.42 5.58 -0.21
CA ILE A 9 10.65 6.67 0.73
C ILE A 9 11.79 6.25 1.64
N LYS A 10 12.99 6.72 1.34
CA LYS A 10 14.20 6.43 2.13
C LYS A 10 14.48 7.52 3.16
N ARG A 11 13.96 8.73 2.94
CA ARG A 11 14.12 9.87 3.83
C ARG A 11 12.78 10.54 4.02
N ARG A 12 12.56 11.14 5.19
CA ARG A 12 11.30 11.81 5.49
C ARG A 12 10.97 12.91 4.48
N LYS A 13 11.96 13.65 4.00
CA LYS A 13 11.76 14.73 3.02
C LYS A 13 11.26 14.23 1.66
N GLU A 14 11.43 12.94 1.38
CA GLU A 14 10.99 12.33 0.12
C GLU A 14 9.56 11.81 0.20
N ALA A 15 8.90 11.91 1.37
CA ALA A 15 7.59 11.31 1.60
C ALA A 15 6.52 11.75 0.59
N PRO A 16 6.36 13.05 0.25
CA PRO A 16 5.33 13.44 -0.72
C PRO A 16 5.53 12.81 -2.09
N GLN A 17 6.76 12.75 -2.58
CA GLN A 17 7.08 12.13 -3.87
C GLN A 17 6.87 10.62 -3.83
N GLY A 18 7.26 9.99 -2.72
CA GLY A 18 7.07 8.57 -2.53
C GLY A 18 5.59 8.19 -2.46
N GLN A 19 4.78 9.00 -1.78
CA GLN A 19 3.34 8.76 -1.71
C GLN A 19 2.70 8.85 -3.10
N ALA A 20 3.13 9.80 -3.93
CA ALA A 20 2.67 9.90 -5.31
C ALA A 20 3.06 8.68 -6.13
N ALA A 21 4.27 8.15 -5.91
CA ALA A 21 4.74 6.94 -6.60
C ALA A 21 3.90 5.72 -6.21
N TYR A 22 3.58 5.57 -4.92
CA TYR A 22 2.71 4.49 -4.45
C TYR A 22 1.31 4.59 -5.07
N ARG A 23 0.75 5.80 -5.12
CA ARG A 23 -0.57 6.02 -5.75
C ARG A 23 -0.54 5.62 -7.21
N LYS A 24 0.48 6.06 -7.95
CA LYS A 24 0.59 5.74 -9.37
C LYS A 24 0.73 4.24 -9.61
N LEU A 25 1.53 3.57 -8.80
CA LEU A 25 1.72 2.13 -8.93
C LEU A 25 0.41 1.38 -8.68
N ASN A 26 -0.36 1.80 -7.68
CA ASN A 26 -1.66 1.20 -7.40
C ASN A 26 -2.66 1.48 -8.52
N GLN A 27 -2.61 2.66 -9.16
CA GLN A 27 -3.44 2.96 -10.34
C GLN A 27 -3.15 1.98 -11.47
N LEU A 28 -1.89 1.73 -11.76
CA LEU A 28 -1.49 0.79 -12.81
C LEU A 28 -1.97 -0.61 -12.51
N ALA A 29 -1.85 -1.03 -11.25
CA ALA A 29 -2.35 -2.33 -10.81
C ALA A 29 -3.86 -2.45 -11.00
N MET A 30 -4.62 -1.42 -10.60
CA MET A 30 -6.07 -1.43 -10.73
C MET A 30 -6.54 -1.46 -12.18
N ARG A 31 -5.77 -0.84 -13.09
CA ARG A 31 -6.12 -0.84 -14.52
C ARG A 31 -5.99 -2.23 -15.15
N VAL A 32 -5.06 -3.05 -14.68
CA VAL A 32 -4.86 -4.39 -15.24
C VAL A 32 -5.65 -5.45 -14.48
N LEU A 33 -6.21 -5.11 -13.33
CA LEU A 33 -6.95 -6.04 -12.50
C LEU A 33 -8.36 -6.21 -13.08
N ARG A 34 -8.82 -7.48 -13.15
CA ARG A 34 -10.21 -7.69 -13.54
C ARG A 34 -11.13 -7.22 -12.42
N SER A 35 -12.36 -6.81 -12.78
CA SER A 35 -13.35 -6.38 -11.79
C SER A 35 -13.61 -7.48 -10.76
N GLU A 36 -13.76 -7.11 -9.50
CA GLU A 36 -13.88 -8.01 -8.36
C GLU A 36 -12.60 -8.83 -8.10
N GLY A 37 -11.49 -8.39 -8.68
CA GLY A 37 -10.20 -9.01 -8.45
C GLY A 37 -9.60 -8.62 -7.11
N LEU A 38 -8.55 -9.34 -6.72
CA LEU A 38 -7.83 -9.08 -5.47
C LEU A 38 -6.56 -8.32 -5.74
N LEU A 39 -6.36 -7.27 -4.98
CA LEU A 39 -5.15 -6.46 -4.98
C LEU A 39 -4.48 -6.59 -3.61
N VAL A 40 -3.22 -6.97 -3.59
CA VAL A 40 -2.40 -6.94 -2.38
C VAL A 40 -1.40 -5.81 -2.57
N SER A 41 -1.58 -4.74 -1.82
CA SER A 41 -0.73 -3.55 -1.92
C SER A 41 0.14 -3.43 -0.68
N CYS A 42 1.45 -3.40 -0.88
CA CYS A 42 2.43 -3.47 0.19
C CYS A 42 3.39 -2.27 0.18
N SER A 43 3.96 -1.97 1.32
CA SER A 43 5.07 -1.04 1.47
C SER A 43 5.98 -1.48 2.59
N CYS A 44 7.29 -1.41 2.36
CA CYS A 44 8.31 -1.61 3.38
C CYS A 44 9.01 -0.30 3.78
N SER A 45 8.48 0.84 3.38
CA SER A 45 9.05 2.15 3.72
C SER A 45 8.74 2.54 5.15
N HIS A 46 9.78 2.84 5.95
CA HIS A 46 9.61 3.29 7.33
C HIS A 46 8.84 4.62 7.43
N HIS A 47 9.03 5.49 6.45
CA HIS A 47 8.46 6.83 6.46
C HIS A 47 7.07 6.90 5.83
N LEU A 48 6.48 5.74 5.53
CA LEU A 48 5.11 5.66 5.04
C LEU A 48 4.26 4.92 6.08
N ALA A 49 3.37 5.64 6.74
CA ALA A 49 2.45 5.02 7.68
C ALA A 49 1.39 4.19 6.93
N ALA A 50 0.77 3.25 7.63
CA ALA A 50 -0.29 2.42 7.04
C ALA A 50 -1.42 3.30 6.48
N GLU A 51 -1.80 4.36 7.20
CA GLU A 51 -2.83 5.30 6.75
C GLU A 51 -2.47 5.99 5.45
N ASP A 52 -1.17 6.28 5.26
CA ASP A 52 -0.70 6.94 4.03
C ASP A 52 -0.76 5.99 2.84
N LEU A 53 -0.43 4.72 3.05
CA LEU A 53 -0.60 3.70 2.01
C LEU A 53 -2.08 3.55 1.65
N LEU A 54 -2.95 3.53 2.65
CA LEU A 54 -4.38 3.44 2.43
C LEU A 54 -4.91 4.64 1.63
N ARG A 55 -4.42 5.84 1.93
CA ARG A 55 -4.77 7.05 1.16
C ARG A 55 -4.30 6.94 -0.29
N ALA A 56 -3.12 6.36 -0.52
CA ALA A 56 -2.62 6.14 -1.88
C ALA A 56 -3.54 5.18 -2.64
N ILE A 57 -3.98 4.11 -1.99
CA ILE A 57 -4.94 3.15 -2.56
C ILE A 57 -6.26 3.86 -2.88
N GLN A 58 -6.79 4.66 -1.95
CA GLN A 58 -8.03 5.40 -2.15
C GLN A 58 -7.92 6.40 -3.31
N GLY A 59 -6.80 7.12 -3.39
CA GLY A 59 -6.55 8.05 -4.49
C GLY A 59 -6.48 7.34 -5.83
N ALA A 60 -5.80 6.19 -5.88
CA ALA A 60 -5.74 5.36 -7.07
C ALA A 60 -7.13 4.88 -7.49
N ALA A 61 -7.95 4.45 -6.54
CA ALA A 61 -9.31 3.99 -6.81
C ALA A 61 -10.16 5.10 -7.42
N ARG A 62 -10.08 6.32 -6.87
CA ARG A 62 -10.82 7.45 -7.41
C ARG A 62 -10.41 7.77 -8.84
N GLN A 63 -9.13 7.74 -9.15
CA GLN A 63 -8.63 8.09 -10.49
C GLN A 63 -8.91 7.00 -11.51
N THR A 64 -9.11 5.75 -11.08
CA THR A 64 -9.45 4.65 -11.98
C THR A 64 -10.93 4.30 -11.94
N GLN A 65 -11.74 5.07 -11.20
CA GLN A 65 -13.17 4.85 -11.04
C GLN A 65 -13.48 3.45 -10.51
N CYS A 66 -12.74 3.05 -9.50
CA CYS A 66 -12.93 1.78 -8.82
C CYS A 66 -13.41 1.99 -7.39
N GLU A 67 -14.09 0.98 -6.85
CA GLU A 67 -14.38 0.87 -5.43
C GLU A 67 -13.44 -0.15 -4.82
N VAL A 68 -12.94 0.15 -3.63
CA VAL A 68 -11.99 -0.72 -2.93
C VAL A 68 -12.54 -1.07 -1.57
N GLN A 69 -12.54 -2.36 -1.25
CA GLN A 69 -12.85 -2.87 0.08
C GLN A 69 -11.60 -3.51 0.64
N VAL A 70 -11.17 -3.06 1.82
CA VAL A 70 -10.04 -3.68 2.53
C VAL A 70 -10.56 -4.91 3.25
N LEU A 71 -10.06 -6.08 2.85
CA LEU A 71 -10.47 -7.35 3.45
C LEU A 71 -9.60 -7.71 4.64
N HIS A 72 -8.32 -7.33 4.61
CA HIS A 72 -7.36 -7.69 5.64
C HIS A 72 -6.17 -6.75 5.58
N GLN A 73 -5.61 -6.42 6.74
CA GLN A 73 -4.35 -5.70 6.86
C GLN A 73 -3.32 -6.62 7.48
N GLY A 74 -2.21 -6.85 6.76
CA GLY A 74 -1.09 -7.65 7.23
C GLY A 74 0.13 -6.82 7.57
N GLY A 75 1.14 -7.49 8.10
CA GLY A 75 2.44 -6.91 8.43
C GLY A 75 3.54 -7.92 8.18
N GLN A 76 4.70 -7.70 8.80
CA GLN A 76 5.81 -8.63 8.66
C GLN A 76 5.54 -9.95 9.39
N SER A 77 6.22 -11.00 8.93
CA SER A 77 6.10 -12.33 9.52
C SER A 77 6.73 -12.37 10.93
N PRO A 78 6.40 -13.41 11.75
CA PRO A 78 6.91 -13.48 13.12
C PRO A 78 8.43 -13.55 13.26
N ASP A 79 9.15 -13.98 12.22
CA ASP A 79 10.60 -13.99 12.21
C ASP A 79 11.21 -12.59 12.03
N HIS A 80 10.36 -11.57 11.79
CA HIS A 80 10.74 -10.16 11.80
C HIS A 80 9.90 -9.44 12.86
N PRO A 81 10.20 -9.65 14.16
CA PRO A 81 9.33 -9.16 15.22
C PRO A 81 9.31 -7.64 15.33
N VAL A 82 8.19 -7.12 15.81
CA VAL A 82 8.03 -5.70 16.11
C VAL A 82 8.40 -5.47 17.57
N HIS A 83 9.32 -4.50 17.81
CA HIS A 83 9.65 -4.07 19.16
C HIS A 83 8.74 -2.88 19.52
N PRO A 84 7.89 -2.97 20.55
CA PRO A 84 6.90 -1.92 20.85
C PRO A 84 7.52 -0.54 21.11
N ALA A 85 8.75 -0.49 21.65
CA ALA A 85 9.43 0.77 21.93
C ALA A 85 10.22 1.33 20.73
N ILE A 86 10.30 0.58 19.63
CA ILE A 86 11.05 0.97 18.43
C ILE A 86 10.09 0.89 17.22
N PRO A 87 9.41 2.01 16.90
CA PRO A 87 8.41 2.00 15.81
C PRO A 87 8.98 1.57 14.45
N GLU A 88 10.28 1.80 14.22
CA GLU A 88 10.94 1.44 12.96
C GLU A 88 10.95 -0.05 12.70
N THR A 89 10.78 -0.88 13.73
CA THR A 89 10.71 -2.33 13.55
C THR A 89 9.41 -2.77 12.89
N ARG A 90 8.37 -1.92 12.89
CA ARG A 90 7.12 -2.17 12.16
C ARG A 90 7.21 -1.49 10.80
N TYR A 91 7.84 -2.14 9.84
CA TYR A 91 8.13 -1.53 8.54
C TYR A 91 7.23 -2.05 7.42
N LEU A 92 6.74 -3.29 7.47
CA LEU A 92 5.92 -3.85 6.40
C LEU A 92 4.44 -3.60 6.66
N LYS A 93 3.76 -3.03 5.66
CA LYS A 93 2.32 -2.87 5.63
C LYS A 93 1.81 -3.58 4.39
N ALA A 94 0.70 -4.29 4.52
CA ALA A 94 0.06 -4.97 3.40
C ALA A 94 -1.45 -4.86 3.55
N PHE A 95 -2.11 -4.37 2.50
CA PHE A 95 -3.56 -4.31 2.44
C PHE A 95 -4.06 -5.30 1.39
N PHE A 96 -4.92 -6.20 1.81
CA PHE A 96 -5.58 -7.16 0.95
C PHE A 96 -6.94 -6.58 0.58
N CYS A 97 -7.14 -6.27 -0.69
CA CYS A 97 -8.28 -5.49 -1.13
C CYS A 97 -9.05 -6.20 -2.24
N ARG A 98 -10.37 -6.07 -2.21
CA ARG A 98 -11.21 -6.37 -3.36
C ARG A 98 -11.44 -5.08 -4.13
N VAL A 99 -11.22 -5.12 -5.43
CA VAL A 99 -11.36 -3.95 -6.29
C VAL A 99 -12.47 -4.20 -7.29
N THR A 100 -13.49 -3.33 -7.29
CA THR A 100 -14.63 -3.44 -8.18
C THR A 100 -14.70 -2.18 -9.04
N ARG A 101 -14.89 -2.35 -10.35
CA ARG A 101 -15.06 -1.20 -11.23
C ARG A 101 -16.45 -0.62 -11.06
N ALA A 102 -16.49 0.69 -10.99
CA ALA A 102 -17.76 1.42 -10.91
C ALA A 102 -18.50 1.42 -12.25
#